data_f976126710727db825fdcaf860d03846
#
_entry.id   f976126710727db825fdcaf860d03846
#
_cell.length_a   1.000
_cell.length_b   1.000
_cell.length_c   1.000
_cell.angle_alpha   90.00
_cell.angle_beta   90.00
_cell.angle_gamma   90.00
#
_symmetry.space_group_name_H-M   'P 1'
#
loop_
_entity.id
_entity.type
_entity.pdbx_description
1 polymer ?
#
loop_
_entity_poly.entity_id
_entity_poly.type
_entity_poly.pdbx_seq_one_letter_code
_entity_poly.pdbx_strand_id
1 'polypeptide(L)'
;MTAAPVNFAAGVTTEGVIAEPILAEPVPVPVRHRRRGEALERAIHAAVFAELAEVGYAAFTIESVASRAHTGKASIYRRWPTKQDLVLEAFCGKFGETMQLIEGSLDDDTTTRDVLLQMGRRMCEVSAEATEAIRVAAGEMSRDAELSAALDERVNCPKRELLLQVLQRGVERGEVRPEAACEMFAEILPAMIMFKLILQNQAVSDDALVSIVDEMVMPLLRPA
;
A
#
# COMPACT_ATOMS: atom_id res chain seq x y z
N MET A 1 -76.61 -2.42 -4.26
CA MET A 1 -77.40 -2.27 -5.47
C MET A 1 -76.48 -2.49 -6.64
N THR A 2 -76.58 -3.52 -7.23
CA THR A 2 -77.12 -4.09 -8.47
C THR A 2 -75.92 -4.52 -9.31
N ALA A 3 -75.53 -5.75 -9.32
CA ALA A 3 -75.96 -6.83 -10.16
C ALA A 3 -75.51 -6.80 -11.62
N ALA A 4 -74.84 -7.84 -11.97
CA ALA A 4 -74.35 -8.42 -13.20
C ALA A 4 -75.22 -8.25 -14.46
N PRO A 5 -74.92 -8.79 -15.64
CA PRO A 5 -74.48 -10.16 -15.88
C PRO A 5 -73.52 -10.43 -17.09
N VAL A 6 -72.85 -11.52 -16.99
CA VAL A 6 -72.60 -12.64 -17.95
C VAL A 6 -72.92 -12.45 -19.43
N ASN A 7 -71.95 -12.78 -20.30
CA ASN A 7 -72.33 -13.56 -21.51
C ASN A 7 -71.22 -14.54 -21.92
N PHE A 8 -71.71 -15.72 -22.20
CA PHE A 8 -71.10 -16.97 -22.65
C PHE A 8 -71.03 -16.95 -24.20
N ALA A 9 -69.91 -17.32 -24.77
CA ALA A 9 -69.93 -17.94 -26.10
C ALA A 9 -68.81 -18.96 -26.24
N ALA A 10 -69.23 -20.11 -26.61
CA ALA A 10 -68.51 -21.35 -26.71
C ALA A 10 -67.59 -21.45 -27.93
N GLY A 11 -66.61 -22.35 -27.76
CA GLY A 11 -66.24 -23.30 -28.79
C GLY A 11 -65.00 -22.95 -29.60
N VAL A 12 -63.95 -23.73 -29.42
CA VAL A 12 -63.43 -24.69 -30.39
C VAL A 12 -62.19 -25.37 -29.74
N THR A 13 -62.27 -26.70 -29.69
CA THR A 13 -61.23 -27.68 -29.38
C THR A 13 -60.13 -27.63 -30.46
N THR A 14 -58.90 -27.64 -30.08
CA THR A 14 -57.82 -28.32 -30.80
C THR A 14 -56.61 -28.58 -29.89
N GLU A 15 -56.35 -29.86 -29.76
CA GLU A 15 -55.06 -30.54 -29.55
C GLU A 15 -54.05 -30.02 -28.55
N GLY A 16 -53.80 -30.88 -27.56
CA GLY A 16 -52.75 -30.73 -26.55
C GLY A 16 -51.34 -30.68 -27.12
N VAL A 17 -50.68 -29.65 -26.74
CA VAL A 17 -49.23 -29.64 -26.65
C VAL A 17 -48.94 -29.38 -25.17
N ILE A 18 -48.54 -30.45 -24.50
CA ILE A 18 -47.97 -30.34 -23.15
C ILE A 18 -46.60 -29.68 -23.33
N ALA A 19 -46.51 -28.40 -23.02
CA ALA A 19 -45.23 -27.72 -22.93
C ALA A 19 -44.45 -28.35 -21.75
N GLU A 20 -43.40 -29.07 -22.07
CA GLU A 20 -42.43 -29.53 -21.05
C GLU A 20 -41.87 -28.31 -20.32
N PRO A 21 -41.67 -28.38 -18.99
CA PRO A 21 -41.03 -27.30 -18.27
C PRO A 21 -39.58 -27.16 -18.76
N ILE A 22 -39.26 -26.00 -19.36
CA ILE A 22 -37.90 -25.62 -19.67
C ILE A 22 -37.14 -25.55 -18.33
N LEU A 23 -36.38 -26.62 -18.03
CA LEU A 23 -35.42 -26.62 -16.96
C LEU A 23 -34.41 -25.52 -17.30
N ALA A 24 -34.51 -24.37 -16.62
CA ALA A 24 -33.52 -23.32 -16.72
C ALA A 24 -32.17 -23.94 -16.34
N GLU A 25 -31.22 -23.91 -17.28
CA GLU A 25 -29.85 -24.35 -17.01
C GLU A 25 -29.33 -23.58 -15.80
N PRO A 26 -28.62 -24.21 -14.85
CA PRO A 26 -28.05 -23.51 -13.71
C PRO A 26 -27.05 -22.49 -14.23
N VAL A 27 -27.34 -21.21 -13.94
CA VAL A 27 -26.39 -20.11 -14.20
C VAL A 27 -25.06 -20.48 -13.55
N PRO A 28 -23.93 -20.56 -14.31
CA PRO A 28 -22.67 -20.94 -13.75
C PRO A 28 -22.26 -19.91 -12.69
N VAL A 29 -22.25 -20.34 -11.43
CA VAL A 29 -21.71 -19.56 -10.31
C VAL A 29 -20.24 -19.33 -10.63
N PRO A 30 -19.74 -18.07 -10.70
CA PRO A 30 -18.36 -17.81 -11.04
C PRO A 30 -17.46 -18.51 -10.03
N VAL A 31 -16.71 -19.52 -10.46
CA VAL A 31 -15.72 -20.22 -9.65
C VAL A 31 -14.65 -19.18 -9.30
N ARG A 32 -14.68 -18.68 -8.06
CA ARG A 32 -13.68 -17.76 -7.54
C ARG A 32 -12.34 -18.48 -7.60
N HIS A 33 -11.52 -18.14 -8.60
CA HIS A 33 -10.15 -18.62 -8.68
C HIS A 33 -9.42 -18.19 -7.41
N ARG A 34 -9.07 -19.17 -6.58
CA ARG A 34 -8.31 -18.94 -5.35
C ARG A 34 -6.95 -18.36 -5.71
N ARG A 35 -6.71 -17.10 -5.37
CA ARG A 35 -5.42 -16.45 -5.53
C ARG A 35 -4.34 -17.26 -4.84
N ARG A 36 -3.20 -17.50 -5.48
CA ARG A 36 -2.07 -18.28 -4.95
C ARG A 36 -0.78 -17.46 -5.07
N GLY A 37 0.15 -17.67 -4.13
CA GLY A 37 1.47 -17.03 -4.16
C GLY A 37 1.39 -15.51 -4.00
N GLU A 38 2.19 -14.78 -4.77
CA GLU A 38 2.35 -13.33 -4.73
C GLU A 38 1.05 -12.53 -4.91
N ALA A 39 0.15 -12.98 -5.79
CA ALA A 39 -1.14 -12.31 -5.99
C ALA A 39 -2.02 -12.35 -4.74
N LEU A 40 -1.95 -13.42 -3.94
CA LEU A 40 -2.63 -13.53 -2.67
C LEU A 40 -1.97 -12.63 -1.62
N GLU A 41 -0.66 -12.60 -1.57
CA GLU A 41 0.12 -11.77 -0.64
C GLU A 41 -0.17 -10.29 -0.86
N ARG A 42 -0.07 -9.81 -2.10
CA ARG A 42 -0.48 -8.43 -2.45
C ARG A 42 -1.92 -8.11 -2.05
N ALA A 43 -2.84 -9.05 -2.23
CA ALA A 43 -4.24 -8.86 -1.82
C ALA A 43 -4.39 -8.79 -0.29
N ILE A 44 -3.60 -9.56 0.47
CA ILE A 44 -3.57 -9.50 1.93
C ILE A 44 -2.96 -8.17 2.39
N HIS A 45 -1.83 -7.74 1.83
CA HIS A 45 -1.21 -6.45 2.17
C HIS A 45 -2.14 -5.26 1.86
N ALA A 46 -2.82 -5.26 0.71
CA ALA A 46 -3.82 -4.24 0.40
C ALA A 46 -4.99 -4.25 1.42
N ALA A 47 -5.43 -5.44 1.86
CA ALA A 47 -6.46 -5.55 2.89
C ALA A 47 -5.98 -5.07 4.27
N VAL A 48 -4.69 -5.24 4.61
CA VAL A 48 -4.08 -4.69 5.84
C VAL A 48 -4.17 -3.18 5.85
N PHE A 49 -3.73 -2.50 4.77
CA PHE A 49 -3.78 -1.04 4.68
C PHE A 49 -5.21 -0.51 4.74
N ALA A 50 -6.14 -1.14 4.03
CA ALA A 50 -7.55 -0.76 4.06
C ALA A 50 -8.17 -0.93 5.45
N GLU A 51 -7.86 -2.01 6.15
CA GLU A 51 -8.35 -2.27 7.51
C GLU A 51 -7.76 -1.29 8.52
N LEU A 52 -6.45 -1.03 8.46
CA LEU A 52 -5.81 -0.03 9.31
C LEU A 52 -6.42 1.36 9.13
N ALA A 53 -6.69 1.75 7.89
CA ALA A 53 -7.29 3.05 7.59
C ALA A 53 -8.73 3.18 8.12
N GLU A 54 -9.49 2.08 8.11
CA GLU A 54 -10.90 2.10 8.49
C GLU A 54 -11.12 2.01 10.00
N VAL A 55 -10.43 1.09 10.68
CA VAL A 55 -10.70 0.78 12.09
C VAL A 55 -9.55 1.10 13.04
N GLY A 56 -8.38 1.45 12.52
CA GLY A 56 -7.17 1.68 13.32
C GLY A 56 -6.51 0.40 13.82
N TYR A 57 -5.29 0.51 14.39
CA TYR A 57 -4.53 -0.65 14.86
C TYR A 57 -5.17 -1.37 16.05
N ALA A 58 -5.81 -0.64 16.97
CA ALA A 58 -6.42 -1.23 18.17
C ALA A 58 -7.56 -2.22 17.82
N ALA A 59 -8.42 -1.86 16.85
CA ALA A 59 -9.55 -2.69 16.41
C ALA A 59 -9.20 -3.63 15.24
N PHE A 60 -8.00 -3.54 14.71
CA PHE A 60 -7.51 -4.40 13.63
C PHE A 60 -7.49 -5.87 14.03
N THR A 61 -8.04 -6.74 13.16
CA THR A 61 -8.04 -8.19 13.36
C THR A 61 -7.59 -8.93 12.09
N ILE A 62 -6.95 -10.10 12.29
CA ILE A 62 -6.56 -10.97 11.17
C ILE A 62 -7.81 -11.53 10.46
N GLU A 63 -8.91 -11.72 11.16
CA GLU A 63 -10.19 -12.18 10.63
C GLU A 63 -10.79 -11.19 9.62
N SER A 64 -10.80 -9.90 9.94
CA SER A 64 -11.29 -8.86 9.02
C SER A 64 -10.42 -8.74 7.78
N VAL A 65 -9.09 -8.81 7.94
CA VAL A 65 -8.16 -8.86 6.81
C VAL A 65 -8.42 -10.09 5.92
N ALA A 66 -8.60 -11.27 6.52
CA ALA A 66 -8.90 -12.50 5.77
C ALA A 66 -10.20 -12.38 4.95
N SER A 67 -11.24 -11.80 5.56
CA SER A 67 -12.52 -11.53 4.89
C SER A 67 -12.35 -10.57 3.71
N ARG A 68 -11.66 -9.47 3.92
CA ARG A 68 -11.38 -8.42 2.91
C ARG A 68 -10.50 -8.94 1.76
N ALA A 69 -9.48 -9.74 2.07
CA ALA A 69 -8.60 -10.39 1.08
C ALA A 69 -9.25 -11.60 0.38
N HIS A 70 -10.47 -11.98 0.77
CA HIS A 70 -11.16 -13.18 0.30
C HIS A 70 -10.33 -14.46 0.44
N THR A 71 -9.70 -14.64 1.61
CA THR A 71 -8.90 -15.82 1.93
C THR A 71 -9.31 -16.43 3.27
N GLY A 72 -8.82 -17.63 3.56
CA GLY A 72 -9.05 -18.26 4.87
C GLY A 72 -8.04 -17.75 5.91
N LYS A 73 -8.52 -17.48 7.15
CA LYS A 73 -7.66 -17.06 8.26
C LYS A 73 -6.47 -17.98 8.51
N ALA A 74 -6.64 -19.30 8.35
CA ALA A 74 -5.55 -20.27 8.49
C ALA A 74 -4.40 -20.03 7.48
N SER A 75 -4.69 -19.46 6.30
CA SER A 75 -3.69 -19.10 5.31
C SER A 75 -2.83 -17.92 5.76
N ILE A 76 -3.42 -16.99 6.48
CA ILE A 76 -2.74 -15.82 7.06
C ILE A 76 -1.92 -16.26 8.27
N TYR A 77 -2.53 -16.92 9.27
CA TYR A 77 -1.83 -17.35 10.49
C TYR A 77 -0.63 -18.25 10.26
N ARG A 78 -0.64 -19.04 9.17
CA ARG A 78 0.52 -19.85 8.79
C ARG A 78 1.75 -19.05 8.40
N ARG A 79 1.57 -17.83 7.88
CA ARG A 79 2.64 -16.93 7.44
C ARG A 79 2.97 -15.88 8.49
N TRP A 80 1.96 -15.34 9.13
CA TRP A 80 2.05 -14.27 10.11
C TRP A 80 1.30 -14.68 11.38
N PRO A 81 2.03 -15.14 12.41
CA PRO A 81 1.43 -15.63 13.65
C PRO A 81 0.66 -14.57 14.43
N THR A 82 1.11 -13.31 14.35
CA THR A 82 0.49 -12.20 15.07
C THR A 82 0.01 -11.10 14.12
N LYS A 83 -0.88 -10.22 14.60
CA LYS A 83 -1.29 -9.04 13.85
C LYS A 83 -0.12 -8.08 13.61
N GLN A 84 0.83 -8.01 14.54
CA GLN A 84 2.03 -7.20 14.43
C GLN A 84 2.90 -7.69 13.27
N ASP A 85 3.17 -9.01 13.18
CA ASP A 85 3.94 -9.58 12.08
C ASP A 85 3.29 -9.29 10.72
N LEU A 86 1.96 -9.43 10.65
CA LEU A 86 1.22 -9.16 9.42
C LEU A 86 1.31 -7.69 9.00
N VAL A 87 1.16 -6.77 9.95
CA VAL A 87 1.25 -5.32 9.68
C VAL A 87 2.68 -4.95 9.26
N LEU A 88 3.69 -5.38 10.02
CA LEU A 88 5.09 -5.12 9.70
C LEU A 88 5.46 -5.63 8.30
N GLU A 89 5.05 -6.85 7.96
CA GLU A 89 5.33 -7.45 6.66
C GLU A 89 4.63 -6.69 5.52
N ALA A 90 3.39 -6.23 5.73
CA ALA A 90 2.70 -5.41 4.75
C ALA A 90 3.44 -4.09 4.48
N PHE A 91 3.95 -3.43 5.53
CA PHE A 91 4.78 -2.22 5.37
C PHE A 91 6.11 -2.54 4.70
N CYS A 92 6.81 -3.62 5.12
CA CYS A 92 8.05 -4.06 4.47
C CYS A 92 7.85 -4.35 2.99
N GLY A 93 6.79 -5.08 2.62
CA GLY A 93 6.47 -5.38 1.22
C GLY A 93 6.19 -4.13 0.41
N LYS A 94 5.39 -3.20 0.94
CA LYS A 94 5.04 -1.95 0.26
C LYS A 94 6.26 -1.06 0.00
N PHE A 95 7.16 -0.94 0.97
CA PHE A 95 8.37 -0.12 0.85
C PHE A 95 9.54 -0.88 0.22
N GLY A 96 9.62 -2.20 0.37
CA GLY A 96 10.69 -3.03 -0.17
C GLY A 96 10.72 -3.06 -1.70
N GLU A 97 9.54 -3.15 -2.35
CA GLU A 97 9.45 -3.04 -3.82
C GLU A 97 10.06 -1.72 -4.33
N THR A 98 9.83 -0.64 -3.60
CA THR A 98 10.38 0.68 -3.91
C THR A 98 11.91 0.69 -3.79
N MET A 99 12.45 0.09 -2.73
CA MET A 99 13.89 0.02 -2.49
C MET A 99 14.61 -0.75 -3.61
N GLN A 100 14.09 -1.90 -4.01
CA GLN A 100 14.69 -2.71 -5.09
C GLN A 100 14.74 -1.96 -6.44
N LEU A 101 13.68 -1.18 -6.75
CA LEU A 101 13.66 -0.37 -7.97
C LEU A 101 14.73 0.72 -7.96
N ILE A 102 14.99 1.32 -6.79
CA ILE A 102 16.01 2.36 -6.64
C ILE A 102 17.42 1.75 -6.71
N GLU A 103 17.66 0.64 -6.01
CA GLU A 103 18.94 -0.09 -6.08
C GLU A 103 19.30 -0.46 -7.52
N GLY A 104 18.31 -0.92 -8.31
CA GLY A 104 18.48 -1.26 -9.72
C GLY A 104 18.71 -0.06 -10.65
N SER A 105 18.47 1.17 -10.20
CA SER A 105 18.68 2.42 -10.96
C SER A 105 19.92 3.21 -10.52
N LEU A 106 20.69 2.69 -9.56
CA LEU A 106 21.95 3.28 -9.11
C LEU A 106 23.08 2.93 -10.09
N ASP A 107 23.06 3.51 -11.29
CA ASP A 107 24.20 3.44 -12.22
C ASP A 107 25.25 4.54 -11.92
N ASP A 108 26.43 4.39 -12.52
CA ASP A 108 27.56 5.28 -12.28
C ASP A 108 27.35 6.69 -12.86
N ASP A 109 26.40 6.86 -13.78
CA ASP A 109 26.13 8.13 -14.45
C ASP A 109 25.00 8.94 -13.76
N THR A 110 24.23 8.33 -12.86
CA THR A 110 23.12 9.00 -12.18
C THR A 110 23.61 9.89 -11.04
N THR A 111 23.28 11.19 -11.07
CA THR A 111 23.70 12.13 -10.02
C THR A 111 22.99 11.87 -8.69
N THR A 112 23.62 12.28 -7.57
CA THR A 112 22.98 12.21 -6.24
C THR A 112 21.62 12.91 -6.23
N ARG A 113 21.50 14.07 -6.90
CA ARG A 113 20.26 14.80 -7.03
C ARG A 113 19.16 13.95 -7.71
N ASP A 114 19.49 13.31 -8.83
CA ASP A 114 18.52 12.53 -9.60
C ASP A 114 18.05 11.30 -8.84
N VAL A 115 18.95 10.63 -8.13
CA VAL A 115 18.60 9.53 -7.23
C VAL A 115 17.67 9.99 -6.12
N LEU A 116 17.97 11.11 -5.45
CA LEU A 116 17.12 11.66 -4.39
C LEU A 116 15.71 12.03 -4.91
N LEU A 117 15.62 12.62 -6.10
CA LEU A 117 14.34 12.92 -6.73
C LEU A 117 13.56 11.63 -7.06
N GLN A 118 14.21 10.62 -7.61
CA GLN A 118 13.59 9.35 -7.92
C GLN A 118 13.08 8.66 -6.64
N MET A 119 13.90 8.62 -5.59
CA MET A 119 13.49 8.08 -4.27
C MET A 119 12.32 8.85 -3.70
N GLY A 120 12.36 10.17 -3.73
CA GLY A 120 11.30 11.02 -3.22
C GLY A 120 9.98 10.81 -3.96
N ARG A 121 9.99 10.71 -5.30
CA ARG A 121 8.81 10.39 -6.11
C ARG A 121 8.21 9.06 -5.71
N ARG A 122 9.02 8.03 -5.60
CA ARG A 122 8.57 6.70 -5.17
C ARG A 122 7.99 6.70 -3.76
N MET A 123 8.63 7.39 -2.84
CA MET A 123 8.09 7.57 -1.49
C MET A 123 6.73 8.28 -1.50
N CYS A 124 6.55 9.31 -2.32
CA CYS A 124 5.29 10.02 -2.45
C CYS A 124 4.20 9.11 -3.06
N GLU A 125 4.51 8.34 -4.11
CA GLU A 125 3.58 7.39 -4.73
C GLU A 125 3.09 6.34 -3.73
N VAL A 126 4.01 5.65 -3.06
CA VAL A 126 3.69 4.63 -2.06
C VAL A 126 2.91 5.21 -0.89
N SER A 127 3.31 6.39 -0.43
CA SER A 127 2.66 7.05 0.70
C SER A 127 1.27 7.57 0.35
N ALA A 128 1.01 8.03 -0.89
CA ALA A 128 -0.31 8.47 -1.32
C ALA A 128 -1.36 7.35 -1.25
N GLU A 129 -0.95 6.11 -1.59
CA GLU A 129 -1.83 4.94 -1.53
C GLU A 129 -2.08 4.41 -0.10
N ALA A 130 -1.22 4.76 0.84
CA ALA A 130 -1.25 4.22 2.21
C ALA A 130 -1.28 5.31 3.30
N THR A 131 -1.55 6.57 2.94
CA THR A 131 -1.42 7.73 3.84
C THR A 131 -2.15 7.53 5.17
N GLU A 132 -3.39 7.06 5.15
CA GLU A 132 -4.17 6.87 6.37
C GLU A 132 -3.61 5.74 7.25
N ALA A 133 -3.22 4.62 6.65
CA ALA A 133 -2.59 3.53 7.39
C ALA A 133 -1.23 3.94 7.97
N ILE A 134 -0.44 4.75 7.25
CA ILE A 134 0.83 5.31 7.75
C ILE A 134 0.55 6.24 8.94
N ARG A 135 -0.48 7.08 8.86
CA ARG A 135 -0.88 7.98 9.96
C ARG A 135 -1.29 7.21 11.20
N VAL A 136 -2.10 6.17 11.03
CA VAL A 136 -2.50 5.25 12.10
C VAL A 136 -1.28 4.58 12.73
N ALA A 137 -0.37 4.03 11.92
CA ALA A 137 0.86 3.41 12.39
C ALA A 137 1.74 4.40 13.18
N ALA A 138 1.94 5.62 12.67
CA ALA A 138 2.69 6.66 13.37
C ALA A 138 2.07 7.04 14.73
N GLY A 139 0.74 7.07 14.82
CA GLY A 139 0.01 7.28 16.08
C GLY A 139 0.21 6.14 17.09
N GLU A 140 0.22 4.90 16.64
CA GLU A 140 0.47 3.74 17.52
C GLU A 140 1.94 3.63 17.93
N MET A 141 2.90 3.93 17.06
CA MET A 141 4.34 3.98 17.38
C MET A 141 4.63 4.88 18.60
N SER A 142 3.89 5.97 18.77
CA SER A 142 4.04 6.85 19.92
C SER A 142 3.57 6.24 21.26
N ARG A 143 2.84 5.12 21.21
CA ARG A 143 2.24 4.45 22.37
C ARG A 143 2.83 3.07 22.63
N ASP A 144 3.38 2.44 21.62
CA ASP A 144 3.92 1.08 21.66
C ASP A 144 5.40 1.09 21.22
N ALA A 145 6.30 1.04 22.21
CA ALA A 145 7.73 1.08 21.98
C ALA A 145 8.26 -0.15 21.23
N GLU A 146 7.62 -1.32 21.41
CA GLU A 146 8.02 -2.56 20.72
C GLU A 146 7.64 -2.47 19.24
N LEU A 147 6.43 -2.03 18.92
CA LEU A 147 6.00 -1.78 17.54
C LEU A 147 6.86 -0.71 16.88
N SER A 148 7.19 0.36 17.60
CA SER A 148 8.08 1.43 17.12
C SER A 148 9.45 0.90 16.74
N ALA A 149 10.09 0.12 17.63
CA ALA A 149 11.40 -0.46 17.39
C ALA A 149 11.36 -1.45 16.20
N ALA A 150 10.34 -2.28 16.11
CA ALA A 150 10.19 -3.24 15.02
C ALA A 150 9.95 -2.56 13.65
N LEU A 151 9.19 -1.46 13.60
CA LEU A 151 9.01 -0.65 12.38
C LEU A 151 10.30 0.07 12.00
N ASP A 152 11.04 0.60 12.98
CA ASP A 152 12.34 1.22 12.70
C ASP A 152 13.32 0.20 12.12
N GLU A 153 13.51 -0.93 12.77
CA GLU A 153 14.44 -1.99 12.34
C GLU A 153 14.08 -2.55 10.95
N ARG A 154 12.81 -2.87 10.73
CA ARG A 154 12.39 -3.61 9.53
C ARG A 154 12.02 -2.74 8.34
N VAL A 155 11.63 -1.47 8.56
CA VAL A 155 11.13 -0.56 7.53
C VAL A 155 12.03 0.66 7.34
N ASN A 156 12.44 1.34 8.43
CA ASN A 156 13.18 2.59 8.33
C ASN A 156 14.70 2.36 8.18
N CYS A 157 15.29 1.41 8.90
CA CYS A 157 16.71 1.11 8.78
C CYS A 157 17.15 0.76 7.35
N PRO A 158 16.49 -0.13 6.60
CA PRO A 158 16.88 -0.43 5.23
C PRO A 158 16.81 0.78 4.30
N LYS A 159 15.82 1.67 4.49
CA LYS A 159 15.71 2.92 3.72
C LYS A 159 16.84 3.88 4.04
N ARG A 160 17.20 4.01 5.33
CA ARG A 160 18.31 4.85 5.79
C ARG A 160 19.65 4.36 5.25
N GLU A 161 19.88 3.04 5.29
CA GLU A 161 21.07 2.41 4.73
C GLU A 161 21.23 2.69 3.23
N LEU A 162 20.17 2.58 2.46
CA LEU A 162 20.19 2.88 1.03
C LEU A 162 20.50 4.36 0.77
N LEU A 163 19.88 5.27 1.52
CA LEU A 163 20.19 6.71 1.42
C LEU A 163 21.64 7.02 1.80
N LEU A 164 22.18 6.37 2.83
CA LEU A 164 23.60 6.49 3.17
C LEU A 164 24.51 6.03 2.03
N GLN A 165 24.20 4.93 1.36
CA GLN A 165 24.96 4.47 0.19
C GLN A 165 24.91 5.49 -0.95
N VAL A 166 23.75 6.11 -1.20
CA VAL A 166 23.61 7.18 -2.20
C VAL A 166 24.50 8.37 -1.85
N LEU A 167 24.49 8.82 -0.58
CA LEU A 167 25.34 9.94 -0.14
C LEU A 167 26.84 9.60 -0.21
N GLN A 168 27.23 8.37 0.15
CA GLN A 168 28.62 7.91 0.05
C GLN A 168 29.12 7.91 -1.41
N ARG A 169 28.32 7.41 -2.35
CA ARG A 169 28.64 7.50 -3.78
C ARG A 169 28.73 8.96 -4.25
N GLY A 170 27.87 9.83 -3.72
CA GLY A 170 27.95 11.27 -3.98
C GLY A 170 29.25 11.89 -3.49
N VAL A 171 29.81 11.43 -2.35
CA VAL A 171 31.15 11.85 -1.86
C VAL A 171 32.23 11.40 -2.82
N GLU A 172 32.20 10.14 -3.27
CA GLU A 172 33.19 9.60 -4.22
C GLU A 172 33.21 10.38 -5.55
N ARG A 173 32.05 10.91 -5.97
CA ARG A 173 31.90 11.74 -7.19
C ARG A 173 32.16 13.24 -6.94
N GLY A 174 32.40 13.66 -5.71
CA GLY A 174 32.58 15.06 -5.36
C GLY A 174 31.29 15.91 -5.39
N GLU A 175 30.13 15.29 -5.40
CA GLU A 175 28.81 15.94 -5.38
C GLU A 175 28.35 16.23 -3.95
N VAL A 176 28.82 15.44 -2.99
CA VAL A 176 28.45 15.48 -1.57
C VAL A 176 29.71 15.68 -0.73
N ARG A 177 29.65 16.59 0.27
CA ARG A 177 30.76 16.76 1.22
C ARG A 177 30.85 15.55 2.16
N PRO A 178 32.04 15.10 2.56
CA PRO A 178 32.23 13.88 3.37
C PRO A 178 31.39 13.86 4.67
N GLU A 179 31.27 15.02 5.33
CA GLU A 179 30.56 15.17 6.61
C GLU A 179 29.04 15.02 6.46
N ALA A 180 28.51 15.15 5.24
CA ALA A 180 27.10 14.99 4.97
C ALA A 180 26.69 13.52 4.69
N ALA A 181 27.64 12.61 4.51
CA ALA A 181 27.35 11.18 4.38
C ALA A 181 27.11 10.53 5.76
N CYS A 182 26.08 10.98 6.45
CA CYS A 182 25.70 10.46 7.76
C CYS A 182 24.16 10.32 7.90
N GLU A 183 23.71 9.61 8.92
CA GLU A 183 22.29 9.29 9.16
C GLU A 183 21.40 10.54 9.19
N MET A 184 21.83 11.59 9.86
CA MET A 184 21.06 12.83 9.96
C MET A 184 20.67 13.38 8.58
N PHE A 185 21.62 13.42 7.64
CA PHE A 185 21.36 13.94 6.29
C PHE A 185 20.55 12.95 5.44
N ALA A 186 20.74 11.65 5.66
CA ALA A 186 19.92 10.62 5.01
C ALA A 186 18.45 10.70 5.41
N GLU A 187 18.14 11.20 6.60
CA GLU A 187 16.78 11.31 7.12
C GLU A 187 16.03 12.57 6.66
N ILE A 188 16.69 13.61 6.17
CA ILE A 188 16.07 14.91 5.86
C ILE A 188 14.96 14.76 4.83
N LEU A 189 15.23 14.13 3.68
CA LEU A 189 14.23 13.97 2.61
C LEU A 189 13.02 13.14 3.06
N PRO A 190 13.19 11.94 3.65
CA PRO A 190 12.07 11.19 4.22
C PRO A 190 11.27 11.96 5.27
N ALA A 191 11.94 12.66 6.18
CA ALA A 191 11.30 13.45 7.23
C ALA A 191 10.43 14.57 6.66
N MET A 192 10.92 15.31 5.65
CA MET A 192 10.16 16.38 5.01
C MET A 192 8.91 15.86 4.27
N ILE A 193 9.03 14.72 3.59
CA ILE A 193 7.89 14.06 2.94
C ILE A 193 6.87 13.63 4.00
N MET A 194 7.30 12.96 5.06
CA MET A 194 6.41 12.51 6.14
C MET A 194 5.77 13.68 6.88
N PHE A 195 6.50 14.77 7.12
CA PHE A 195 5.96 15.99 7.73
C PHE A 195 4.78 16.54 6.92
N LYS A 196 4.94 16.67 5.59
CA LYS A 196 3.86 17.15 4.73
C LYS A 196 2.66 16.20 4.72
N LEU A 197 2.91 14.90 4.56
CA LEU A 197 1.85 13.90 4.47
C LEU A 197 1.10 13.69 5.79
N ILE A 198 1.82 13.55 6.90
CA ILE A 198 1.23 13.15 8.18
C ILE A 198 0.76 14.36 8.98
N LEU A 199 1.61 15.38 9.15
CA LEU A 199 1.31 16.52 10.02
C LEU A 199 0.54 17.63 9.28
N GLN A 200 0.86 17.89 8.02
CA GLN A 200 0.14 18.91 7.23
C GLN A 200 -1.06 18.36 6.46
N ASN A 201 -1.20 17.02 6.38
CA ASN A 201 -2.21 16.34 5.57
C ASN A 201 -2.21 16.81 4.09
N GLN A 202 -1.01 17.03 3.55
CA GLN A 202 -0.80 17.53 2.20
C GLN A 202 -0.06 16.51 1.36
N ALA A 203 -0.58 16.23 0.16
CA ALA A 203 0.18 15.49 -0.84
C ALA A 203 1.39 16.31 -1.29
N VAL A 204 2.52 15.66 -1.50
CA VAL A 204 3.73 16.29 -2.02
C VAL A 204 3.67 16.23 -3.55
N SER A 205 3.50 17.39 -4.19
CA SER A 205 3.58 17.49 -5.65
C SER A 205 5.02 17.34 -6.14
N ASP A 206 5.21 17.05 -7.44
CA ASP A 206 6.56 16.96 -8.01
C ASP A 206 7.34 18.28 -7.85
N ASP A 207 6.69 19.43 -8.07
CA ASP A 207 7.30 20.75 -7.87
C ASP A 207 7.74 20.95 -6.42
N ALA A 208 6.90 20.56 -5.46
CA ALA A 208 7.26 20.65 -4.04
C ALA A 208 8.41 19.70 -3.67
N LEU A 209 8.46 18.52 -4.27
CA LEU A 209 9.57 17.59 -4.09
C LEU A 209 10.88 18.15 -4.67
N VAL A 210 10.81 18.69 -5.88
CA VAL A 210 11.98 19.35 -6.51
C VAL A 210 12.48 20.50 -5.64
N SER A 211 11.59 21.37 -5.12
CA SER A 211 11.98 22.44 -4.20
C SER A 211 12.62 21.90 -2.91
N ILE A 212 12.08 20.83 -2.32
CA ILE A 212 12.69 20.19 -1.14
C ILE A 212 14.12 19.72 -1.46
N VAL A 213 14.31 19.05 -2.60
CA VAL A 213 15.63 18.54 -2.98
C VAL A 213 16.58 19.69 -3.32
N ASP A 214 16.20 20.63 -4.17
CA ASP A 214 17.09 21.65 -4.71
C ASP A 214 17.38 22.79 -3.74
N GLU A 215 16.40 23.19 -2.92
CA GLU A 215 16.51 24.37 -2.06
C GLU A 215 16.85 24.03 -0.60
N MET A 216 16.60 22.76 -0.18
CA MET A 216 16.87 22.33 1.19
C MET A 216 17.94 21.24 1.26
N VAL A 217 17.76 20.12 0.55
CA VAL A 217 18.64 18.96 0.71
C VAL A 217 19.99 19.20 0.02
N MET A 218 20.00 19.50 -1.28
CA MET A 218 21.24 19.67 -2.04
C MET A 218 22.16 20.78 -1.51
N PRO A 219 21.67 21.95 -1.07
CA PRO A 219 22.55 22.97 -0.46
C PRO A 219 23.26 22.50 0.81
N LEU A 220 22.64 21.59 1.58
CA LEU A 220 23.24 21.02 2.76
C LEU A 220 24.27 19.92 2.44
N LEU A 221 24.16 19.28 1.29
CA LEU A 221 25.01 18.18 0.86
C LEU A 221 26.25 18.64 0.09
N ARG A 222 26.14 19.72 -0.69
CA ARG A 222 27.23 20.18 -1.59
C ARG A 222 28.52 20.51 -0.85
N PRO A 223 29.69 20.27 -1.48
CA PRO A 223 30.94 20.83 -1.06
C PRO A 223 30.88 22.36 -1.05
N ALA A 224 31.65 22.98 -0.16
CA ALA A 224 31.75 24.44 -0.04
C ALA A 224 32.45 25.06 -1.26
#